data_afae7cbce23a016c2ea2f235cd9cab95
#
_entry.id   afae7cbce23a016c2ea2f235cd9cab95
#
_cell.length_a   1.000
_cell.length_b   1.000
_cell.length_c   1.000
_cell.angle_alpha   90.00
_cell.angle_beta   90.00
_cell.angle_gamma   90.00
#
_symmetry.space_group_name_H-M   'P 1'
#
loop_
_entity.id
_entity.type
_entity.pdbx_description
1 polymer ?
#
loop_
_entity_poly.entity_id
_entity_poly.type
_entity_poly.pdbx_seq_one_letter_code
_entity_poly.pdbx_strand_id
1 'polypeptide(L)'
;MNEHKNPAAASGTLQLGELIVRRMGFGAMRVTTDGSDIWGPPADPRTAKQLLHRALELGINFFDTADSYGPHASESFIAETLYPYPEGLVIGTKGGVVRPSRRRWDPDGRPEHLRRALDGSLKRLKLERIDLYQLHAPDPQVPFADSVGALAEAQRAGKIRQVGLSNVSLKQLEAARRIAPIASVQNQYNLENRKSEDVLKACERLGVAFIPWYPLGDGAALRSRGVKGLAGRLGVPPAQVALAWLLAHSPVMLPIPGTASIAHLEENTAAATLRIPPEDLAALN
;
A
#
# COMPACT_ATOMS: atom_id res chain seq x y z
N MET A 1 -26.78 -7.25 7.27
CA MET A 1 -26.20 -6.16 6.46
C MET A 1 -25.65 -6.77 5.17
N ASN A 2 -26.00 -6.20 4.01
CA ASN A 2 -25.73 -6.79 2.70
C ASN A 2 -24.22 -6.84 2.40
N GLU A 3 -23.56 -7.96 2.60
CA GLU A 3 -22.13 -8.18 2.28
C GLU A 3 -21.81 -7.90 0.80
N HIS A 4 -22.79 -8.05 -0.08
CA HIS A 4 -22.66 -7.71 -1.51
C HIS A 4 -22.43 -6.23 -1.81
N LYS A 5 -22.75 -5.31 -0.86
CA LYS A 5 -22.51 -3.87 -1.05
C LYS A 5 -21.12 -3.40 -0.60
N ASN A 6 -20.38 -4.23 0.14
CA ASN A 6 -19.11 -3.84 0.73
C ASN A 6 -18.11 -5.03 0.75
N PRO A 7 -17.65 -5.48 -0.41
CA PRO A 7 -16.82 -6.69 -0.49
C PRO A 7 -15.49 -6.55 0.27
N ALA A 8 -14.91 -5.35 0.39
CA ALA A 8 -13.68 -5.17 1.16
C ALA A 8 -13.86 -5.53 2.65
N ALA A 9 -15.06 -5.45 3.22
CA ALA A 9 -15.30 -5.83 4.61
C ALA A 9 -15.07 -7.33 4.86
N ALA A 10 -15.27 -8.18 3.86
CA ALA A 10 -15.05 -9.63 3.95
C ALA A 10 -13.56 -10.00 4.13
N SER A 11 -12.62 -9.08 3.87
CA SER A 11 -11.19 -9.29 4.15
C SER A 11 -10.86 -9.31 5.65
N GLY A 12 -11.79 -8.87 6.51
CA GLY A 12 -11.52 -8.61 7.92
C GLY A 12 -10.81 -7.27 8.14
N THR A 13 -10.41 -7.03 9.38
CA THR A 13 -9.73 -5.80 9.79
C THR A 13 -8.33 -6.08 10.30
N LEU A 14 -7.47 -5.07 10.23
CA LEU A 14 -6.11 -5.07 10.71
C LEU A 14 -5.85 -3.80 11.51
N GLN A 15 -5.12 -3.92 12.61
CA GLN A 15 -4.61 -2.78 13.35
C GLN A 15 -3.35 -2.21 12.66
N LEU A 16 -3.41 -0.92 12.34
CA LEU A 16 -2.30 -0.14 11.80
C LEU A 16 -1.89 0.90 12.86
N GLY A 17 -1.15 0.46 13.88
CA GLY A 17 -0.95 1.22 15.09
C GLY A 17 -2.28 1.44 15.83
N GLU A 18 -2.74 2.68 15.97
CA GLU A 18 -4.04 3.02 16.58
C GLU A 18 -5.21 2.99 15.59
N LEU A 19 -4.91 2.84 14.30
CA LEU A 19 -5.92 2.89 13.24
C LEU A 19 -6.44 1.49 12.92
N ILE A 20 -7.73 1.41 12.56
CA ILE A 20 -8.33 0.16 12.11
C ILE A 20 -8.60 0.29 10.61
N VAL A 21 -7.99 -0.61 9.82
CA VAL A 21 -8.18 -0.68 8.39
C VAL A 21 -8.72 -2.05 7.96
N ARG A 22 -9.45 -2.08 6.85
CA ARG A 22 -9.79 -3.35 6.19
C ARG A 22 -8.55 -3.92 5.52
N ARG A 23 -8.45 -5.23 5.49
CA ARG A 23 -7.25 -5.91 4.97
C ARG A 23 -7.15 -5.91 3.44
N MET A 24 -8.03 -5.22 2.75
CA MET A 24 -7.96 -4.93 1.32
C MET A 24 -7.89 -3.41 1.14
N GLY A 25 -6.71 -2.90 0.79
CA GLY A 25 -6.46 -1.48 0.51
C GLY A 25 -6.45 -1.16 -0.98
N PHE A 26 -6.19 0.11 -1.30
CA PHE A 26 -6.06 0.61 -2.67
C PHE A 26 -4.71 1.29 -2.88
N GLY A 27 -3.92 0.83 -3.87
CA GLY A 27 -2.68 1.46 -4.28
C GLY A 27 -2.90 2.51 -5.37
N ALA A 28 -2.63 3.78 -5.05
CA ALA A 28 -2.91 4.91 -5.94
C ALA A 28 -1.79 5.19 -6.97
N MET A 29 -0.72 4.41 -6.99
CA MET A 29 0.40 4.64 -7.91
C MET A 29 -0.04 4.68 -9.38
N ARG A 30 -0.93 3.77 -9.80
CA ARG A 30 -1.41 3.67 -11.18
C ARG A 30 -2.49 4.69 -11.55
N VAL A 31 -2.97 5.50 -10.60
CA VAL A 31 -3.88 6.61 -10.88
C VAL A 31 -3.18 7.70 -11.69
N THR A 32 -1.87 7.89 -11.44
CA THR A 32 -1.03 8.90 -12.10
C THR A 32 -0.17 8.27 -13.20
N THR A 33 -0.78 7.58 -14.13
CA THR A 33 -0.09 7.00 -15.30
C THR A 33 -0.66 7.56 -16.58
N ASP A 34 0.21 7.83 -17.53
CA ASP A 34 -0.14 8.15 -18.91
C ASP A 34 -0.22 6.89 -19.81
N GLY A 35 -0.22 5.71 -19.18
CA GLY A 35 -0.23 4.41 -19.85
C GLY A 35 1.13 3.72 -19.92
N SER A 36 2.25 4.46 -19.82
CA SER A 36 3.61 3.90 -19.90
C SER A 36 4.40 4.09 -18.61
N ASP A 37 4.32 5.28 -18.00
CA ASP A 37 5.11 5.67 -16.83
C ASP A 37 4.20 6.22 -15.71
N ILE A 38 4.70 6.20 -14.48
CA ILE A 38 4.04 6.85 -13.33
C ILE A 38 4.52 8.30 -13.30
N TRP A 39 3.89 9.15 -14.14
CA TRP A 39 4.31 10.53 -14.32
C TRP A 39 3.16 11.47 -14.69
N GLY A 40 3.07 12.61 -14.02
CA GLY A 40 2.03 13.61 -14.27
C GLY A 40 0.67 13.25 -13.66
N PRO A 41 -0.37 14.03 -13.96
CA PRO A 41 -1.74 13.77 -13.55
C PRO A 41 -2.31 12.53 -14.27
N PRO A 42 -3.50 12.04 -13.84
CA PRO A 42 -4.20 10.97 -14.55
C PRO A 42 -4.44 11.33 -16.02
N ALA A 43 -4.23 10.37 -16.93
CA ALA A 43 -4.52 10.55 -18.35
C ALA A 43 -6.02 10.77 -18.62
N ASP A 44 -6.88 10.12 -17.84
CA ASP A 44 -8.34 10.37 -17.81
C ASP A 44 -8.76 10.73 -16.37
N PRO A 45 -8.80 12.04 -16.04
CA PRO A 45 -9.18 12.48 -14.70
C PRO A 45 -10.62 12.11 -14.32
N ARG A 46 -11.55 12.00 -15.30
CA ARG A 46 -12.95 11.63 -15.04
C ARG A 46 -13.02 10.19 -14.54
N THR A 47 -12.46 9.25 -15.28
CA THR A 47 -12.40 7.84 -14.87
C THR A 47 -11.62 7.65 -13.58
N ALA A 48 -10.51 8.39 -13.40
CA ALA A 48 -9.72 8.33 -12.18
C ALA A 48 -10.51 8.81 -10.93
N LYS A 49 -11.33 9.88 -11.04
CA LYS A 49 -12.24 10.32 -9.96
C LYS A 49 -13.28 9.25 -9.64
N GLN A 50 -13.92 8.68 -10.67
CA GLN A 50 -14.89 7.59 -10.47
C GLN A 50 -14.25 6.38 -9.79
N LEU A 51 -13.00 6.04 -10.16
CA LEU A 51 -12.24 4.94 -9.56
C LEU A 51 -12.03 5.14 -8.05
N LEU A 52 -11.62 6.35 -7.61
CA LEU A 52 -11.42 6.64 -6.19
C LEU A 52 -12.74 6.58 -5.41
N HIS A 53 -13.82 7.14 -5.94
CA HIS A 53 -15.15 7.03 -5.31
C HIS A 53 -15.61 5.58 -5.26
N ARG A 54 -15.41 4.82 -6.35
CA ARG A 54 -15.79 3.40 -6.40
C ARG A 54 -15.04 2.56 -5.37
N ALA A 55 -13.76 2.86 -5.12
CA ALA A 55 -12.99 2.20 -4.07
C ALA A 55 -13.62 2.39 -2.68
N LEU A 56 -14.08 3.60 -2.36
CA LEU A 56 -14.83 3.88 -1.11
C LEU A 56 -16.17 3.13 -1.05
N GLU A 57 -16.94 3.10 -2.14
CA GLU A 57 -18.21 2.37 -2.23
C GLU A 57 -18.04 0.87 -2.03
N LEU A 58 -16.94 0.29 -2.51
CA LEU A 58 -16.57 -1.11 -2.29
C LEU A 58 -16.07 -1.37 -0.85
N GLY A 59 -15.97 -0.31 -0.06
CA GLY A 59 -15.61 -0.34 1.35
C GLY A 59 -14.13 -0.36 1.63
N ILE A 60 -13.29 -0.03 0.69
CA ILE A 60 -11.86 0.18 0.95
C ILE A 60 -11.72 1.45 1.80
N ASN A 61 -11.03 1.34 2.93
CA ASN A 61 -10.77 2.46 3.83
C ASN A 61 -9.29 2.71 4.09
N PHE A 62 -8.40 2.09 3.30
CA PHE A 62 -6.97 2.37 3.30
C PHE A 62 -6.49 2.69 1.89
N PHE A 63 -6.01 3.91 1.67
CA PHE A 63 -5.45 4.37 0.41
C PHE A 63 -3.95 4.61 0.59
N ASP A 64 -3.14 3.96 -0.25
CA ASP A 64 -1.69 4.07 -0.25
C ASP A 64 -1.21 4.92 -1.44
N THR A 65 -0.50 6.00 -1.16
CA THR A 65 0.11 6.89 -2.15
C THR A 65 1.57 7.20 -1.81
N ALA A 66 2.20 8.14 -2.50
CA ALA A 66 3.52 8.69 -2.22
C ALA A 66 3.70 10.06 -2.88
N ASP A 67 4.60 10.87 -2.33
CA ASP A 67 5.02 12.14 -2.92
C ASP A 67 5.69 11.97 -4.29
N SER A 68 6.38 10.85 -4.49
CA SER A 68 7.07 10.50 -5.73
C SER A 68 6.14 9.98 -6.85
N TYR A 69 4.85 9.73 -6.57
CA TYR A 69 3.91 9.27 -7.58
C TYR A 69 3.39 10.44 -8.43
N GLY A 70 3.77 10.42 -9.71
CA GLY A 70 3.41 11.41 -10.70
C GLY A 70 4.18 12.74 -10.75
N PRO A 71 5.37 12.98 -10.20
CA PRO A 71 5.68 13.39 -8.83
C PRO A 71 4.67 14.40 -8.27
N HIS A 72 4.23 14.17 -7.04
CA HIS A 72 3.22 14.95 -6.31
C HIS A 72 1.79 14.90 -6.85
N ALA A 73 1.59 14.39 -8.08
CA ALA A 73 0.29 14.39 -8.73
C ALA A 73 -0.73 13.48 -8.03
N SER A 74 -0.29 12.31 -7.52
CA SER A 74 -1.19 11.35 -6.86
C SER A 74 -1.81 11.92 -5.59
N GLU A 75 -1.01 12.51 -4.70
CA GLU A 75 -1.50 13.14 -3.47
C GLU A 75 -2.45 14.30 -3.77
N SER A 76 -2.08 15.17 -4.71
CA SER A 76 -2.91 16.31 -5.12
C SER A 76 -4.25 15.85 -5.69
N PHE A 77 -4.24 14.80 -6.52
CA PHE A 77 -5.44 14.26 -7.15
C PHE A 77 -6.37 13.56 -6.15
N ILE A 78 -5.82 12.83 -5.18
CA ILE A 78 -6.60 12.26 -4.07
C ILE A 78 -7.31 13.37 -3.30
N ALA A 79 -6.60 14.45 -2.95
CA ALA A 79 -7.19 15.57 -2.24
C ALA A 79 -8.20 16.35 -3.08
N GLU A 80 -7.95 16.56 -4.38
CA GLU A 80 -8.91 17.19 -5.29
C GLU A 80 -10.22 16.41 -5.39
N THR A 81 -10.13 15.08 -5.32
CA THR A 81 -11.27 14.19 -5.54
C THR A 81 -12.04 13.90 -4.24
N LEU A 82 -11.35 13.70 -3.13
CA LEU A 82 -11.95 13.12 -1.92
C LEU A 82 -12.03 14.09 -0.73
N TYR A 83 -11.39 15.29 -0.81
CA TYR A 83 -11.50 16.25 0.27
C TYR A 83 -12.82 17.03 0.22
N PRO A 84 -13.56 17.18 1.35
CA PRO A 84 -13.24 16.66 2.69
C PRO A 84 -13.36 15.13 2.74
N TYR A 85 -12.38 14.51 3.39
CA TYR A 85 -12.30 13.05 3.43
C TYR A 85 -13.43 12.42 4.23
N PRO A 86 -14.00 11.29 3.77
CA PRO A 86 -15.01 10.59 4.55
C PRO A 86 -14.43 10.05 5.87
N GLU A 87 -15.27 10.00 6.88
CA GLU A 87 -14.89 9.43 8.18
C GLU A 87 -14.39 7.99 8.05
N GLY A 88 -13.32 7.67 8.75
CA GLY A 88 -12.71 6.33 8.74
C GLY A 88 -11.83 6.02 7.53
N LEU A 89 -11.68 6.94 6.57
CA LEU A 89 -10.67 6.80 5.52
C LEU A 89 -9.28 7.06 6.12
N VAL A 90 -8.37 6.13 5.90
CA VAL A 90 -6.96 6.20 6.30
C VAL A 90 -6.10 6.41 5.07
N ILE A 91 -5.27 7.45 5.08
CA ILE A 91 -4.36 7.76 3.98
C ILE A 91 -2.92 7.48 4.42
N GLY A 92 -2.29 6.51 3.74
CA GLY A 92 -0.87 6.26 3.82
C GLY A 92 -0.13 6.96 2.67
N THR A 93 0.90 7.74 3.00
CA THR A 93 1.82 8.29 1.99
C THR A 93 3.27 8.05 2.38
N LYS A 94 4.19 8.41 1.49
CA LYS A 94 5.61 8.10 1.64
C LYS A 94 6.45 9.30 1.22
N GLY A 95 7.62 9.44 1.84
CA GLY A 95 8.68 10.34 1.41
C GLY A 95 10.05 9.68 1.48
N GLY A 96 11.06 10.31 0.89
CA GLY A 96 12.41 9.76 0.85
C GLY A 96 12.78 9.08 -0.46
N VAL A 97 12.00 9.27 -1.52
CA VAL A 97 12.35 8.94 -2.89
C VAL A 97 12.04 10.12 -3.80
N VAL A 98 13.04 10.58 -4.54
CA VAL A 98 12.91 11.67 -5.52
C VAL A 98 12.86 11.11 -6.94
N ARG A 99 12.24 11.87 -7.84
CA ARG A 99 12.06 11.52 -9.26
C ARG A 99 12.75 12.53 -10.15
N PRO A 100 14.08 12.42 -10.38
CA PRO A 100 14.79 13.34 -11.28
C PRO A 100 14.34 13.26 -12.75
N SER A 101 13.78 12.11 -13.14
CA SER A 101 13.18 11.88 -14.47
C SER A 101 12.12 10.78 -14.41
N ARG A 102 11.39 10.59 -15.52
CA ARG A 102 10.29 9.59 -15.61
C ARG A 102 10.66 8.18 -15.14
N ARG A 103 11.88 7.72 -15.41
CA ARG A 103 12.31 6.33 -15.13
C ARG A 103 13.27 6.23 -13.95
N ARG A 104 13.63 7.35 -13.34
CA ARG A 104 14.62 7.36 -12.26
C ARG A 104 13.95 7.59 -10.91
N TRP A 105 14.25 6.71 -9.96
CA TRP A 105 13.75 6.69 -8.59
C TRP A 105 14.97 6.65 -7.68
N ASP A 106 15.35 7.79 -7.12
CA ASP A 106 16.53 7.90 -6.27
C ASP A 106 16.10 8.04 -4.80
N PRO A 107 16.67 7.26 -3.87
CA PRO A 107 16.44 7.49 -2.46
C PRO A 107 17.07 8.81 -2.03
N ASP A 108 16.38 9.54 -1.14
CA ASP A 108 16.89 10.69 -0.42
C ASP A 108 16.38 10.63 1.03
N GLY A 109 17.15 9.93 1.87
CA GLY A 109 16.81 9.70 3.27
C GLY A 109 17.27 10.80 4.22
N ARG A 110 17.82 11.93 3.71
CA ARG A 110 18.30 13.01 4.56
C ARG A 110 17.18 13.62 5.40
N PRO A 111 17.40 13.85 6.70
CA PRO A 111 16.39 14.39 7.61
C PRO A 111 15.74 15.68 7.11
N GLU A 112 16.51 16.59 6.56
CA GLU A 112 15.99 17.86 6.03
C GLU A 112 15.13 17.68 4.77
N HIS A 113 15.44 16.64 3.93
CA HIS A 113 14.59 16.30 2.80
C HIS A 113 13.27 15.68 3.29
N LEU A 114 13.33 14.72 4.22
CA LEU A 114 12.15 14.06 4.77
C LEU A 114 11.19 15.07 5.43
N ARG A 115 11.71 16.05 6.17
CA ARG A 115 10.88 17.12 6.76
C ARG A 115 10.17 17.97 5.67
N ARG A 116 10.90 18.37 4.61
CA ARG A 116 10.31 19.12 3.49
C ARG A 116 9.28 18.29 2.72
N ALA A 117 9.57 17.00 2.46
CA ALA A 117 8.67 16.09 1.78
C ALA A 117 7.36 15.91 2.56
N LEU A 118 7.45 15.71 3.87
CA LEU A 118 6.30 15.61 4.77
C LEU A 118 5.44 16.88 4.76
N ASP A 119 6.06 18.06 4.90
CA ASP A 119 5.33 19.33 4.87
C ASP A 119 4.65 19.55 3.51
N GLY A 120 5.29 19.11 2.43
CA GLY A 120 4.70 19.09 1.09
C GLY A 120 3.50 18.15 1.00
N SER A 121 3.59 16.94 1.55
CA SER A 121 2.50 15.96 1.57
C SER A 121 1.29 16.43 2.40
N LEU A 122 1.53 17.01 3.57
CA LEU A 122 0.47 17.64 4.40
C LEU A 122 -0.30 18.70 3.60
N LYS A 123 0.44 19.58 2.89
CA LYS A 123 -0.17 20.65 2.08
C LYS A 123 -0.98 20.08 0.91
N ARG A 124 -0.43 19.11 0.15
CA ARG A 124 -1.11 18.52 -1.02
C ARG A 124 -2.34 17.73 -0.63
N LEU A 125 -2.25 16.95 0.43
CA LEU A 125 -3.36 16.16 0.97
C LEU A 125 -4.35 17.00 1.79
N LYS A 126 -4.09 18.30 2.05
CA LYS A 126 -4.91 19.18 2.88
C LYS A 126 -5.16 18.59 4.29
N LEU A 127 -4.14 17.99 4.87
CA LEU A 127 -4.18 17.37 6.19
C LEU A 127 -3.27 18.14 7.17
N GLU A 128 -3.71 18.28 8.40
CA GLU A 128 -2.87 18.78 9.50
C GLU A 128 -1.96 17.68 10.06
N ARG A 129 -2.40 16.42 9.92
CA ARG A 129 -1.67 15.22 10.37
C ARG A 129 -1.93 14.06 9.42
N ILE A 130 -0.85 13.43 8.92
CA ILE A 130 -0.92 12.24 8.07
C ILE A 130 -1.16 10.99 8.92
N ASP A 131 -2.07 10.12 8.51
CA ASP A 131 -2.41 8.89 9.22
C ASP A 131 -1.25 7.90 9.26
N LEU A 132 -0.66 7.59 8.10
CA LEU A 132 0.52 6.73 7.96
C LEU A 132 1.54 7.41 7.05
N TYR A 133 2.72 7.72 7.59
CA TYR A 133 3.84 8.22 6.78
C TYR A 133 4.98 7.21 6.77
N GLN A 134 5.43 6.82 5.58
CA GLN A 134 6.41 5.76 5.42
C GLN A 134 7.73 6.30 4.86
N LEU A 135 8.87 5.86 5.42
CA LEU A 135 10.14 5.97 4.71
C LEU A 135 10.06 5.11 3.45
N HIS A 136 10.07 5.73 2.26
CA HIS A 136 9.81 5.04 1.00
C HIS A 136 10.88 4.01 0.63
N ALA A 137 12.15 4.36 0.89
CA ALA A 137 13.28 3.43 0.78
C ALA A 137 14.43 3.91 1.69
N PRO A 138 15.24 3.00 2.24
CA PRO A 138 16.51 3.36 2.85
C PRO A 138 17.45 3.99 1.83
N ASP A 139 18.11 5.08 2.22
CA ASP A 139 19.17 5.73 1.44
C ASP A 139 20.53 5.18 1.89
N PRO A 140 21.30 4.54 1.00
CA PRO A 140 22.60 3.99 1.38
C PRO A 140 23.64 5.06 1.74
N GLN A 141 23.40 6.33 1.41
CA GLN A 141 24.30 7.46 1.69
C GLN A 141 23.97 8.15 3.02
N VAL A 142 22.89 7.78 3.68
CA VAL A 142 22.41 8.39 4.94
C VAL A 142 22.33 7.32 6.02
N PRO A 143 22.84 7.57 7.24
CA PRO A 143 22.63 6.63 8.34
C PRO A 143 21.12 6.37 8.52
N PHE A 144 20.74 5.11 8.46
CA PHE A 144 19.32 4.73 8.51
C PHE A 144 18.60 5.24 9.78
N ALA A 145 19.34 5.31 10.90
CA ALA A 145 18.82 5.84 12.15
C ALA A 145 18.43 7.33 12.05
N ASP A 146 19.13 8.11 11.25
CA ASP A 146 18.83 9.54 11.07
C ASP A 146 17.53 9.74 10.29
N SER A 147 17.32 8.94 9.24
CA SER A 147 16.06 8.94 8.48
C SER A 147 14.87 8.55 9.37
N VAL A 148 14.99 7.46 10.13
CA VAL A 148 13.93 7.02 11.06
C VAL A 148 13.75 8.03 12.20
N GLY A 149 14.83 8.63 12.69
CA GLY A 149 14.82 9.68 13.70
C GLY A 149 13.98 10.89 13.28
N ALA A 150 14.11 11.32 12.02
CA ALA A 150 13.32 12.42 11.47
C ALA A 150 11.81 12.11 11.43
N LEU A 151 11.43 10.87 11.13
CA LEU A 151 10.04 10.45 11.18
C LEU A 151 9.51 10.38 12.63
N ALA A 152 10.34 9.89 13.55
CA ALA A 152 10.00 9.85 14.99
C ALA A 152 9.79 11.26 15.57
N GLU A 153 10.61 12.23 15.18
CA GLU A 153 10.45 13.64 15.54
C GLU A 153 9.13 14.21 15.00
N ALA A 154 8.82 13.92 13.73
CA ALA A 154 7.59 14.36 13.09
C ALA A 154 6.33 13.75 13.77
N GLN A 155 6.42 12.49 14.23
CA GLN A 155 5.36 11.84 15.00
C GLN A 155 5.17 12.53 16.36
N ARG A 156 6.26 12.79 17.09
CA ARG A 156 6.20 13.52 18.37
C ARG A 156 5.66 14.95 18.22
N ALA A 157 5.95 15.59 17.09
CA ALA A 157 5.42 16.89 16.73
C ALA A 157 3.95 16.88 16.27
N GLY A 158 3.30 15.71 16.22
CA GLY A 158 1.90 15.57 15.84
C GLY A 158 1.62 15.66 14.32
N LYS A 159 2.64 15.74 13.47
CA LYS A 159 2.50 15.78 12.00
C LYS A 159 2.19 14.40 11.38
N ILE A 160 2.60 13.33 12.05
CA ILE A 160 2.39 11.94 11.64
C ILE A 160 1.67 11.21 12.78
N ARG A 161 0.63 10.42 12.46
CA ARG A 161 -0.04 9.56 13.44
C ARG A 161 0.73 8.24 13.60
N GLN A 162 1.02 7.56 12.49
CA GLN A 162 1.73 6.30 12.47
C GLN A 162 2.95 6.36 11.55
N VAL A 163 4.07 5.78 11.99
CA VAL A 163 5.30 5.65 11.20
C VAL A 163 5.33 4.27 10.54
N GLY A 164 5.66 4.24 9.26
CA GLY A 164 5.90 3.03 8.51
C GLY A 164 7.26 3.02 7.81
N LEU A 165 7.63 1.86 7.29
CA LEU A 165 8.86 1.66 6.54
C LEU A 165 8.55 0.97 5.22
N SER A 166 9.37 1.20 4.20
CA SER A 166 9.26 0.48 2.93
C SER A 166 10.65 0.07 2.43
N ASN A 167 10.72 -1.11 1.79
CA ASN A 167 11.94 -1.67 1.22
C ASN A 167 13.06 -1.91 2.27
N VAL A 168 12.68 -2.40 3.43
CA VAL A 168 13.60 -2.64 4.55
C VAL A 168 13.87 -4.13 4.77
N SER A 169 15.07 -4.44 5.24
CA SER A 169 15.45 -5.76 5.75
C SER A 169 14.95 -5.97 7.18
N LEU A 170 14.96 -7.21 7.66
CA LEU A 170 14.65 -7.55 9.05
C LEU A 170 15.54 -6.76 10.03
N LYS A 171 16.86 -6.68 9.76
CA LYS A 171 17.81 -5.90 10.59
C LYS A 171 17.44 -4.42 10.68
N GLN A 172 16.96 -3.83 9.56
CA GLN A 172 16.52 -2.44 9.55
C GLN A 172 15.19 -2.25 10.30
N LEU A 173 14.24 -3.17 10.18
CA LEU A 173 13.01 -3.15 10.98
C LEU A 173 13.33 -3.19 12.48
N GLU A 174 14.20 -4.10 12.91
CA GLU A 174 14.62 -4.21 14.32
C GLU A 174 15.33 -2.94 14.83
N ALA A 175 16.19 -2.35 13.98
CA ALA A 175 16.87 -1.09 14.32
C ALA A 175 15.87 0.08 14.44
N ALA A 176 14.94 0.22 13.50
CA ALA A 176 13.93 1.27 13.50
C ALA A 176 13.01 1.22 14.73
N ARG A 177 12.62 0.02 15.17
CA ARG A 177 11.78 -0.18 16.35
C ARG A 177 12.41 0.27 17.67
N ARG A 178 13.71 0.44 17.72
CA ARG A 178 14.41 1.04 18.88
C ARG A 178 14.31 2.57 18.89
N ILE A 179 13.90 3.18 17.77
CA ILE A 179 13.84 4.64 17.57
C ILE A 179 12.39 5.12 17.62
N ALA A 180 11.47 4.39 16.98
CA ALA A 180 10.05 4.74 16.88
C ALA A 180 9.16 3.49 16.90
N PRO A 181 7.90 3.59 17.35
CA PRO A 181 6.89 2.56 17.10
C PRO A 181 6.60 2.48 15.60
N ILE A 182 6.82 1.30 15.01
CA ILE A 182 6.60 1.04 13.58
C ILE A 182 5.25 0.34 13.42
N ALA A 183 4.34 0.97 12.69
CA ALA A 183 2.99 0.46 12.45
C ALA A 183 2.89 -0.42 11.20
N SER A 184 3.75 -0.18 10.19
CA SER A 184 3.73 -0.97 8.95
C SER A 184 5.12 -1.18 8.35
N VAL A 185 5.25 -2.28 7.59
CA VAL A 185 6.33 -2.48 6.62
C VAL A 185 5.73 -2.71 5.25
N GLN A 186 6.21 -2.00 4.24
CA GLN A 186 5.79 -2.16 2.86
C GLN A 186 6.95 -2.66 2.00
N ASN A 187 6.97 -3.97 1.70
CA ASN A 187 8.01 -4.61 0.89
C ASN A 187 7.41 -5.34 -0.31
N GLN A 188 8.24 -5.62 -1.33
CA GLN A 188 7.80 -6.47 -2.44
C GLN A 188 7.47 -7.87 -1.93
N TYR A 189 6.22 -8.30 -2.22
CA TYR A 189 5.79 -9.64 -1.86
C TYR A 189 4.58 -10.06 -2.69
N ASN A 190 4.63 -11.26 -3.24
CA ASN A 190 3.55 -11.92 -3.98
C ASN A 190 3.86 -13.41 -4.12
N LEU A 191 2.98 -14.17 -4.77
CA LEU A 191 3.13 -15.60 -5.00
C LEU A 191 4.47 -16.01 -5.61
N GLU A 192 5.01 -15.20 -6.54
CA GLU A 192 6.26 -15.48 -7.28
C GLU A 192 7.50 -14.84 -6.63
N ASN A 193 7.31 -13.93 -5.66
CA ASN A 193 8.40 -13.26 -4.99
C ASN A 193 8.16 -13.22 -3.48
N ARG A 194 8.86 -14.08 -2.75
CA ARG A 194 8.77 -14.24 -1.29
C ARG A 194 10.06 -13.83 -0.57
N LYS A 195 10.88 -12.98 -1.20
CA LYS A 195 12.19 -12.55 -0.61
C LYS A 195 12.07 -11.84 0.73
N SER A 196 10.89 -11.27 1.03
CA SER A 196 10.60 -10.60 2.30
C SER A 196 9.84 -11.48 3.30
N GLU A 197 9.89 -12.80 3.16
CA GLU A 197 9.21 -13.74 4.06
C GLU A 197 9.68 -13.64 5.52
N ASP A 198 10.96 -13.42 5.73
CA ASP A 198 11.56 -13.20 7.06
C ASP A 198 11.01 -11.94 7.73
N VAL A 199 10.86 -10.86 6.95
CA VAL A 199 10.27 -9.59 7.39
C VAL A 199 8.77 -9.78 7.68
N LEU A 200 8.03 -10.47 6.82
CA LEU A 200 6.61 -10.78 7.03
C LEU A 200 6.41 -11.55 8.34
N LYS A 201 7.18 -12.61 8.57
CA LYS A 201 7.12 -13.39 9.82
C LYS A 201 7.49 -12.56 11.05
N ALA A 202 8.40 -11.61 10.91
CA ALA A 202 8.69 -10.66 11.98
C ALA A 202 7.49 -9.75 12.23
N CYS A 203 6.86 -9.23 11.19
CA CYS A 203 5.65 -8.41 11.30
C CYS A 203 4.50 -9.16 12.00
N GLU A 204 4.30 -10.44 11.71
CA GLU A 204 3.32 -11.29 12.42
C GLU A 204 3.58 -11.35 13.92
N ARG A 205 4.83 -11.67 14.31
CA ARG A 205 5.19 -11.75 15.74
C ARG A 205 5.07 -10.43 16.49
N LEU A 206 5.18 -9.32 15.77
CA LEU A 206 5.23 -7.97 16.32
C LEU A 206 3.89 -7.24 16.24
N GLY A 207 2.88 -7.82 15.58
CA GLY A 207 1.62 -7.13 15.32
C GLY A 207 1.76 -5.91 14.41
N VAL A 208 2.77 -5.91 13.50
CA VAL A 208 3.04 -4.85 12.52
C VAL A 208 2.34 -5.18 11.22
N ALA A 209 1.64 -4.25 10.61
CA ALA A 209 1.01 -4.45 9.31
C ALA A 209 2.06 -4.70 8.22
N PHE A 210 1.85 -5.70 7.36
CA PHE A 210 2.69 -5.93 6.20
C PHE A 210 1.92 -5.58 4.93
N ILE A 211 2.43 -4.60 4.18
CA ILE A 211 1.81 -4.07 2.97
C ILE A 211 2.61 -4.57 1.76
N PRO A 212 2.14 -5.60 1.04
CA PRO A 212 2.84 -6.10 -0.13
C PRO A 212 2.68 -5.12 -1.30
N TRP A 213 3.78 -4.51 -1.76
CA TRP A 213 3.74 -3.83 -3.05
C TRP A 213 3.98 -4.83 -4.19
N TYR A 214 3.43 -4.54 -5.39
CA TYR A 214 3.28 -5.48 -6.49
C TYR A 214 2.62 -6.80 -6.08
N PRO A 215 1.44 -6.75 -5.44
CA PRO A 215 0.76 -7.95 -4.94
C PRO A 215 0.41 -8.96 -6.05
N LEU A 216 0.29 -8.49 -7.30
CA LEU A 216 0.06 -9.32 -8.49
C LEU A 216 1.33 -9.54 -9.32
N GLY A 217 2.52 -9.10 -8.84
CA GLY A 217 3.80 -9.29 -9.49
C GLY A 217 3.89 -8.67 -10.89
N ASP A 218 3.23 -7.51 -11.11
CA ASP A 218 3.08 -6.89 -12.44
C ASP A 218 2.52 -7.89 -13.48
N GLY A 219 1.57 -8.72 -13.04
CA GLY A 219 0.93 -9.76 -13.83
C GLY A 219 1.68 -11.11 -13.87
N ALA A 220 2.85 -11.24 -13.24
CA ALA A 220 3.56 -12.53 -13.21
C ALA A 220 2.78 -13.60 -12.45
N ALA A 221 2.22 -13.27 -11.28
CA ALA A 221 1.38 -14.17 -10.50
C ALA A 221 0.16 -14.67 -11.28
N LEU A 222 -0.39 -13.84 -12.17
CA LEU A 222 -1.55 -14.19 -13.00
C LEU A 222 -1.21 -15.23 -14.09
N ARG A 223 0.06 -15.36 -14.44
CA ARG A 223 0.55 -16.30 -15.46
C ARG A 223 0.96 -17.65 -14.87
N SER A 224 1.08 -17.75 -13.57
CA SER A 224 1.40 -18.98 -12.84
C SER A 224 0.41 -20.10 -13.19
N ARG A 225 0.94 -21.30 -13.47
CA ARG A 225 0.10 -22.47 -13.82
C ARG A 225 -0.84 -22.83 -12.67
N GLY A 226 -0.35 -22.80 -11.43
CA GLY A 226 -1.14 -23.09 -10.23
C GLY A 226 -2.29 -22.11 -10.07
N VAL A 227 -2.02 -20.80 -10.19
CA VAL A 227 -3.06 -19.77 -10.08
C VAL A 227 -4.10 -19.90 -11.19
N LYS A 228 -3.68 -20.09 -12.46
CA LYS A 228 -4.63 -20.29 -13.57
C LYS A 228 -5.48 -21.54 -13.42
N GLY A 229 -4.86 -22.65 -13.01
CA GLY A 229 -5.58 -23.90 -12.79
C GLY A 229 -6.64 -23.78 -11.70
N LEU A 230 -6.29 -23.15 -10.58
CA LEU A 230 -7.23 -22.92 -9.48
C LEU A 230 -8.33 -21.92 -9.89
N ALA A 231 -7.97 -20.82 -10.55
CA ALA A 231 -8.92 -19.85 -11.06
C ALA A 231 -9.97 -20.47 -11.98
N GLY A 232 -9.53 -21.36 -12.90
CA GLY A 232 -10.44 -22.12 -13.77
C GLY A 232 -11.37 -23.05 -13.02
N ARG A 233 -10.89 -23.75 -11.98
CA ARG A 233 -11.75 -24.63 -11.15
C ARG A 233 -12.77 -23.86 -10.32
N LEU A 234 -12.38 -22.69 -9.82
CA LEU A 234 -13.25 -21.85 -8.98
C LEU A 234 -14.16 -20.92 -9.80
N GLY A 235 -13.95 -20.82 -11.13
CA GLY A 235 -14.71 -19.94 -12.00
C GLY A 235 -14.47 -18.44 -11.71
N VAL A 236 -13.27 -18.06 -11.25
CA VAL A 236 -12.91 -16.69 -10.88
C VAL A 236 -11.68 -16.22 -11.64
N PRO A 237 -11.47 -14.89 -11.76
CA PRO A 237 -10.24 -14.35 -12.35
C PRO A 237 -8.97 -14.74 -11.58
N PRO A 238 -7.83 -14.96 -12.26
CA PRO A 238 -6.56 -15.27 -11.61
C PRO A 238 -6.11 -14.23 -10.57
N ALA A 239 -6.45 -12.94 -10.76
CA ALA A 239 -6.14 -11.87 -9.81
C ALA A 239 -6.81 -12.11 -8.46
N GLN A 240 -8.07 -12.59 -8.45
CA GLN A 240 -8.77 -12.92 -7.20
C GLN A 240 -8.07 -14.04 -6.44
N VAL A 241 -7.60 -15.08 -7.12
CA VAL A 241 -6.85 -16.17 -6.49
C VAL A 241 -5.56 -15.65 -5.86
N ALA A 242 -4.77 -14.86 -6.59
CA ALA A 242 -3.52 -14.32 -6.08
C ALA A 242 -3.70 -13.39 -4.87
N LEU A 243 -4.73 -12.54 -4.88
CA LEU A 243 -5.03 -11.64 -3.76
C LEU A 243 -5.65 -12.38 -2.57
N ALA A 244 -6.54 -13.35 -2.81
CA ALA A 244 -7.10 -14.19 -1.75
C ALA A 244 -6.01 -15.04 -1.08
N TRP A 245 -5.03 -15.54 -1.87
CA TRP A 245 -3.87 -16.22 -1.31
C TRP A 245 -3.08 -15.30 -0.37
N LEU A 246 -2.79 -14.04 -0.74
CA LEU A 246 -2.12 -13.08 0.14
C LEU A 246 -2.88 -12.89 1.46
N LEU A 247 -4.20 -12.70 1.38
CA LEU A 247 -5.05 -12.52 2.56
C LEU A 247 -5.05 -13.77 3.46
N ALA A 248 -4.98 -14.96 2.87
CA ALA A 248 -4.95 -16.23 3.62
C ALA A 248 -3.54 -16.54 4.17
N HIS A 249 -2.48 -16.07 3.50
CA HIS A 249 -1.10 -16.37 3.84
C HIS A 249 -0.66 -15.79 5.18
N SER A 250 -1.15 -14.59 5.54
CA SER A 250 -0.79 -13.97 6.83
C SER A 250 -1.91 -13.07 7.37
N PRO A 251 -2.20 -13.10 8.68
CA PRO A 251 -3.21 -12.24 9.29
C PRO A 251 -2.84 -10.75 9.29
N VAL A 252 -1.54 -10.41 9.17
CA VAL A 252 -1.06 -9.01 9.13
C VAL A 252 -0.93 -8.48 7.70
N MET A 253 -1.33 -9.26 6.70
CA MET A 253 -1.26 -8.88 5.29
C MET A 253 -2.32 -7.84 4.93
N LEU A 254 -1.88 -6.74 4.28
CA LEU A 254 -2.71 -5.64 3.77
C LEU A 254 -2.36 -5.39 2.29
N PRO A 255 -2.82 -6.21 1.34
CA PRO A 255 -2.57 -6.00 -0.08
C PRO A 255 -3.21 -4.70 -0.57
N ILE A 256 -2.48 -3.99 -1.42
CA ILE A 256 -2.86 -2.72 -2.02
C ILE A 256 -2.83 -2.80 -3.56
N PRO A 257 -3.68 -3.65 -4.18
CA PRO A 257 -3.69 -3.75 -5.63
C PRO A 257 -4.05 -2.40 -6.27
N GLY A 258 -3.16 -1.87 -7.10
CA GLY A 258 -3.35 -0.63 -7.83
C GLY A 258 -3.82 -0.88 -9.26
N THR A 259 -4.78 -0.06 -9.72
CA THR A 259 -5.31 -0.12 -11.08
C THR A 259 -5.81 1.26 -11.53
N ALA A 260 -5.94 1.46 -12.85
CA ALA A 260 -6.64 2.58 -13.46
C ALA A 260 -8.01 2.18 -14.03
N SER A 261 -8.44 0.92 -13.88
CA SER A 261 -9.70 0.36 -14.39
C SER A 261 -10.68 0.07 -13.26
N ILE A 262 -11.91 0.58 -13.37
CA ILE A 262 -12.99 0.29 -12.41
C ILE A 262 -13.31 -1.21 -12.38
N ALA A 263 -13.34 -1.88 -13.53
CA ALA A 263 -13.60 -3.31 -13.59
C ALA A 263 -12.51 -4.12 -12.85
N HIS A 264 -11.23 -3.77 -13.02
CA HIS A 264 -10.16 -4.41 -12.27
C HIS A 264 -10.19 -4.08 -10.78
N LEU A 265 -10.66 -2.88 -10.38
CA LEU A 265 -10.85 -2.55 -8.97
C LEU A 265 -11.90 -3.46 -8.32
N GLU A 266 -13.04 -3.62 -8.99
CA GLU A 266 -14.13 -4.50 -8.53
C GLU A 266 -13.66 -5.95 -8.45
N GLU A 267 -12.99 -6.44 -9.49
CA GLU A 267 -12.39 -7.77 -9.54
C GLU A 267 -11.40 -7.99 -8.39
N ASN A 268 -10.48 -7.07 -8.18
CA ASN A 268 -9.48 -7.16 -7.11
C ASN A 268 -10.13 -7.16 -5.73
N THR A 269 -11.14 -6.31 -5.52
CA THR A 269 -11.82 -6.19 -4.22
C THR A 269 -12.65 -7.42 -3.91
N ALA A 270 -13.24 -8.07 -4.93
CA ALA A 270 -13.99 -9.31 -4.78
C ALA A 270 -13.12 -10.48 -4.26
N ALA A 271 -11.80 -10.40 -4.40
CA ALA A 271 -10.88 -11.38 -3.79
C ALA A 271 -11.07 -11.51 -2.27
N ALA A 272 -11.53 -10.48 -1.59
CA ALA A 272 -11.80 -10.49 -0.16
C ALA A 272 -12.89 -11.50 0.25
N THR A 273 -13.80 -11.83 -0.66
CA THR A 273 -14.87 -12.81 -0.42
C THR A 273 -14.48 -14.24 -0.79
N LEU A 274 -13.39 -14.40 -1.57
CA LEU A 274 -12.97 -15.71 -2.03
C LEU A 274 -12.35 -16.51 -0.89
N ARG A 275 -12.83 -17.74 -0.70
CA ARG A 275 -12.27 -18.70 0.24
C ARG A 275 -11.59 -19.82 -0.55
N ILE A 276 -10.26 -19.87 -0.47
CA ILE A 276 -9.46 -20.92 -1.10
C ILE A 276 -9.42 -22.13 -0.14
N PRO A 277 -9.76 -23.34 -0.60
CA PRO A 277 -9.64 -24.56 0.21
C PRO A 277 -8.20 -24.75 0.73
N PRO A 278 -8.01 -25.31 1.95
CA PRO A 278 -6.67 -25.47 2.54
C PRO A 278 -5.71 -26.29 1.67
N GLU A 279 -6.20 -27.32 0.99
CA GLU A 279 -5.43 -28.15 0.06
C GLU A 279 -4.93 -27.37 -1.16
N ASP A 280 -5.75 -26.45 -1.68
CA ASP A 280 -5.37 -25.57 -2.80
C ASP A 280 -4.39 -24.48 -2.36
N LEU A 281 -4.56 -23.94 -1.13
CA LEU A 281 -3.57 -23.02 -0.54
C LEU A 281 -2.20 -23.68 -0.40
N ALA A 282 -2.17 -24.93 0.10
CA ALA A 282 -0.94 -25.70 0.24
C ALA A 282 -0.26 -25.96 -1.12
N ALA A 283 -1.05 -26.19 -2.17
CA ALA A 283 -0.53 -26.40 -3.53
C ALA A 283 0.03 -25.11 -4.19
N LEU A 284 -0.35 -23.92 -3.71
CA LEU A 284 0.18 -22.64 -4.16
C LEU A 284 1.43 -22.22 -3.35
N ASN A 285 1.65 -22.81 -2.17
CA ASN A 285 2.82 -22.55 -1.32
C ASN A 285 4.02 -23.39 -1.75
#